data_1b73a572d5b2cce7e7de6c36661d03dc
#
_entry.id   1b73a572d5b2cce7e7de6c36661d03dc
#
_cell.length_a   1.000
_cell.length_b   1.000
_cell.length_c   1.000
_cell.angle_alpha   90.00
_cell.angle_beta   90.00
_cell.angle_gamma   90.00
#
_symmetry.space_group_name_H-M   'P 1'
#
loop_
_entity.id
_entity.type
_entity.pdbx_description
1 polymer ?
#
loop_
_entity_poly.entity_id
_entity_poly.type
_entity_poly.pdbx_seq_one_letter_code
_entity_poly.pdbx_strand_id
1 'polypeptide(L)'
;MGFTVSDEELAELMLSLERQKAASLNLVTGTHFIPSIINALEIAKKKGFSLPVVWNTSGYESIEGLKLIDPYVDLYLTDLKSLDEKVSEVFCGRSRYKDAIIPVMDFIVKHHPVTDLDSLKGTIVRHLVFPGTLGATLDVLKYYRDHYMKHCFLSLMVQFVPPRENDEKFAPMSDMEYDILINALEELGIEDGFIQERGDEILWIPDFRKDCPFPRSFADVNEYFLSLKRERGL
;
A
#
# COMPACT_ATOMS: atom_id res chain seq x y z
N MET A 1 -14.41 14.59 -0.41
CA MET A 1 -13.49 15.23 0.55
C MET A 1 -13.70 14.60 1.93
N GLY A 2 -12.62 14.39 2.71
CA GLY A 2 -12.72 13.89 4.07
C GLY A 2 -13.13 14.99 5.06
N PHE A 3 -13.46 14.60 6.29
CA PHE A 3 -13.68 15.49 7.41
C PHE A 3 -12.95 14.97 8.66
N THR A 4 -12.77 15.84 9.64
CA THR A 4 -12.09 15.48 10.89
C THR A 4 -12.95 14.52 11.71
N VAL A 5 -12.35 13.45 12.20
CA VAL A 5 -12.94 12.51 13.15
C VAL A 5 -12.13 12.50 14.44
N SER A 6 -12.77 12.23 15.59
CA SER A 6 -12.08 12.01 16.85
C SER A 6 -11.45 10.61 16.90
N ASP A 7 -10.56 10.38 17.88
CA ASP A 7 -9.96 9.06 18.09
C ASP A 7 -11.03 8.00 18.44
N GLU A 8 -12.10 8.39 19.16
CA GLU A 8 -13.24 7.53 19.48
C GLU A 8 -14.08 7.19 18.25
N GLU A 9 -14.33 8.18 17.38
CA GLU A 9 -15.04 7.96 16.11
C GLU A 9 -14.23 7.07 15.17
N LEU A 10 -12.91 7.26 15.10
CA LEU A 10 -12.02 6.40 14.33
C LEU A 10 -12.02 4.96 14.88
N ALA A 11 -11.98 4.79 16.20
CA ALA A 11 -12.10 3.49 16.84
C ALA A 11 -13.43 2.80 16.51
N GLU A 12 -14.54 3.54 16.47
CA GLU A 12 -15.85 2.99 16.12
C GLU A 12 -15.93 2.60 14.63
N LEU A 13 -15.26 3.33 13.73
CA LEU A 13 -15.10 2.91 12.33
C LEU A 13 -14.35 1.58 12.23
N MET A 14 -13.27 1.39 13.00
CA MET A 14 -12.52 0.11 13.03
C MET A 14 -13.41 -1.04 13.52
N LEU A 15 -14.16 -0.85 14.60
CA LEU A 15 -15.11 -1.83 15.12
C LEU A 15 -16.26 -2.11 14.16
N SER A 16 -16.69 -1.11 13.39
CA SER A 16 -17.71 -1.27 12.35
C SER A 16 -17.24 -2.21 11.25
N LEU A 17 -15.98 -2.08 10.80
CA LEU A 17 -15.39 -3.00 9.82
C LEU A 17 -15.36 -4.44 10.33
N GLU A 18 -15.01 -4.64 11.61
CA GLU A 18 -15.01 -5.97 12.22
C GLU A 18 -16.41 -6.57 12.28
N ARG A 19 -17.43 -5.79 12.70
CA ARG A 19 -18.84 -6.25 12.69
C ARG A 19 -19.32 -6.66 11.29
N GLN A 20 -18.77 -6.05 10.25
CA GLN A 20 -19.04 -6.35 8.85
C GLN A 20 -18.17 -7.49 8.30
N LYS A 21 -17.39 -8.16 9.16
CA LYS A 21 -16.54 -9.31 8.81
C LYS A 21 -15.47 -8.96 7.76
N ALA A 22 -14.92 -7.75 7.82
CA ALA A 22 -13.73 -7.42 7.03
C ALA A 22 -12.59 -8.37 7.40
N ALA A 23 -11.76 -8.71 6.42
CA ALA A 23 -10.61 -9.60 6.65
C ALA A 23 -9.48 -8.90 7.43
N SER A 24 -9.37 -7.58 7.30
CA SER A 24 -8.33 -6.77 7.94
C SER A 24 -8.74 -5.29 8.02
N LEU A 25 -8.02 -4.54 8.86
CA LEU A 25 -8.00 -3.08 8.86
C LEU A 25 -6.82 -2.60 8.01
N ASN A 26 -7.07 -2.09 6.81
CA ASN A 26 -6.03 -1.55 5.94
C ASN A 26 -5.89 -0.03 6.12
N LEU A 27 -4.80 0.40 6.75
CA LEU A 27 -4.46 1.79 7.01
C LEU A 27 -3.58 2.33 5.87
N VAL A 28 -4.20 3.05 4.94
CA VAL A 28 -3.52 3.56 3.75
C VAL A 28 -2.98 4.96 4.01
N THR A 29 -1.65 5.12 3.85
CA THR A 29 -0.95 6.42 3.99
C THR A 29 -1.21 7.10 5.35
N GLY A 30 -1.23 6.29 6.42
CA GLY A 30 -1.55 6.74 7.78
C GLY A 30 -0.45 7.52 8.50
N THR A 31 0.73 7.69 7.91
CA THR A 31 1.96 8.22 8.52
C THR A 31 1.75 9.55 9.26
N HIS A 32 0.97 10.47 8.70
CA HIS A 32 0.72 11.77 9.32
C HIS A 32 -0.21 11.71 10.54
N PHE A 33 -0.88 10.60 10.76
CA PHE A 33 -1.88 10.41 11.79
C PHE A 33 -1.52 9.31 12.78
N ILE A 34 -0.24 8.86 12.82
CA ILE A 34 0.21 7.79 13.71
C ILE A 34 -0.28 7.95 15.15
N PRO A 35 -0.16 9.13 15.83
CA PRO A 35 -0.64 9.26 17.20
C PRO A 35 -2.14 9.00 17.36
N SER A 36 -2.98 9.61 16.49
CA SER A 36 -4.44 9.40 16.53
C SER A 36 -4.82 7.96 16.16
N ILE A 37 -4.12 7.34 15.22
CA ILE A 37 -4.33 5.93 14.84
C ILE A 37 -4.02 5.02 16.04
N ILE A 38 -2.92 5.25 16.75
CA ILE A 38 -2.56 4.48 17.95
C ILE A 38 -3.63 4.63 19.02
N ASN A 39 -4.05 5.86 19.34
CA ASN A 39 -5.12 6.10 20.31
C ASN A 39 -6.41 5.38 19.92
N ALA A 40 -6.82 5.46 18.66
CA ALA A 40 -8.01 4.79 18.17
C ALA A 40 -7.90 3.26 18.27
N LEU A 41 -6.74 2.68 17.90
CA LEU A 41 -6.48 1.23 18.05
C LEU A 41 -6.54 0.79 19.51
N GLU A 42 -5.97 1.57 20.44
CA GLU A 42 -6.04 1.29 21.88
C GLU A 42 -7.49 1.30 22.39
N ILE A 43 -8.30 2.27 21.94
CA ILE A 43 -9.73 2.36 22.28
C ILE A 43 -10.48 1.17 21.69
N ALA A 44 -10.25 0.84 20.42
CA ALA A 44 -10.91 -0.26 19.73
C ALA A 44 -10.55 -1.61 20.36
N LYS A 45 -9.26 -1.87 20.67
CA LYS A 45 -8.80 -3.10 21.34
C LYS A 45 -9.44 -3.30 22.72
N LYS A 46 -9.62 -2.24 23.50
CA LYS A 46 -10.37 -2.30 24.78
C LYS A 46 -11.84 -2.70 24.61
N LYS A 47 -12.40 -2.47 23.41
CA LYS A 47 -13.79 -2.84 23.05
C LYS A 47 -13.86 -4.17 22.29
N GLY A 48 -12.76 -4.92 22.17
CA GLY A 48 -12.72 -6.26 21.58
C GLY A 48 -12.27 -6.33 20.13
N PHE A 49 -11.75 -5.24 19.54
CA PHE A 49 -11.21 -5.24 18.18
C PHE A 49 -10.05 -6.24 18.04
N SER A 50 -10.11 -7.08 17.01
CA SER A 50 -9.17 -8.19 16.79
C SER A 50 -8.73 -8.39 15.34
N LEU A 51 -9.21 -7.57 14.39
CA LEU A 51 -8.78 -7.69 13.00
C LEU A 51 -7.27 -7.47 12.84
N PRO A 52 -6.61 -8.22 11.93
CA PRO A 52 -5.26 -7.91 11.52
C PRO A 52 -5.12 -6.48 11.01
N VAL A 53 -4.09 -5.78 11.43
CA VAL A 53 -3.81 -4.40 11.03
C VAL A 53 -2.77 -4.39 9.91
N VAL A 54 -3.16 -3.86 8.76
CA VAL A 54 -2.30 -3.73 7.57
C VAL A 54 -1.83 -2.28 7.45
N TRP A 55 -0.51 -2.07 7.45
CA TRP A 55 0.09 -0.77 7.21
C TRP A 55 0.49 -0.62 5.74
N ASN A 56 -0.31 0.13 5.00
CA ASN A 56 -0.15 0.33 3.56
C ASN A 56 0.52 1.68 3.30
N THR A 57 1.81 1.64 3.00
CA THR A 57 2.65 2.83 2.97
C THR A 57 3.47 2.97 1.69
N SER A 58 3.78 4.23 1.34
CA SER A 58 4.75 4.54 0.29
C SER A 58 6.21 4.25 0.69
N GLY A 59 6.46 3.88 1.95
CA GLY A 59 7.79 3.68 2.51
C GLY A 59 8.59 4.96 2.75
N TYR A 60 8.05 6.13 2.42
CA TYR A 60 8.72 7.42 2.67
C TYR A 60 8.38 7.93 4.07
N GLU A 61 8.96 7.27 5.08
CA GLU A 61 8.65 7.47 6.50
C GLU A 61 9.91 7.62 7.34
N SER A 62 9.78 8.17 8.54
CA SER A 62 10.88 8.15 9.50
C SER A 62 10.88 6.85 10.30
N ILE A 63 12.06 6.38 10.67
CA ILE A 63 12.21 5.20 11.53
C ILE A 63 11.57 5.43 12.90
N GLU A 64 11.61 6.67 13.41
CA GLU A 64 10.96 7.03 14.67
C GLU A 64 9.44 6.87 14.58
N GLY A 65 8.84 7.31 13.49
CA GLY A 65 7.40 7.12 13.24
C GLY A 65 7.03 5.64 13.13
N LEU A 66 7.83 4.85 12.39
CA LEU A 66 7.63 3.40 12.28
C LEU A 66 7.70 2.71 13.63
N LYS A 67 8.69 3.01 14.47
CA LYS A 67 8.82 2.41 15.80
C LYS A 67 7.60 2.64 16.69
N LEU A 68 6.86 3.73 16.48
CA LEU A 68 5.65 4.01 17.25
C LEU A 68 4.49 3.11 16.80
N ILE A 69 4.31 2.93 15.48
CA ILE A 69 3.18 2.16 14.95
C ILE A 69 3.45 0.65 14.86
N ASP A 70 4.71 0.24 14.73
CA ASP A 70 5.14 -1.15 14.55
C ASP A 70 4.50 -2.17 15.53
N PRO A 71 4.33 -1.87 16.84
CA PRO A 71 3.67 -2.79 17.77
C PRO A 71 2.19 -3.07 17.48
N TYR A 72 1.58 -2.30 16.59
CA TYR A 72 0.17 -2.41 16.22
C TYR A 72 -0.05 -3.04 14.85
N VAL A 73 1.02 -3.22 14.07
CA VAL A 73 0.96 -3.68 12.66
C VAL A 73 1.22 -5.18 12.59
N ASP A 74 0.34 -5.88 11.89
CA ASP A 74 0.50 -7.31 11.59
C ASP A 74 1.15 -7.53 10.22
N LEU A 75 0.75 -6.75 9.21
CA LEU A 75 1.24 -6.87 7.83
C LEU A 75 1.62 -5.51 7.27
N TYR A 76 2.81 -5.42 6.71
CA TYR A 76 3.24 -4.26 5.93
C TYR A 76 2.99 -4.47 4.43
N LEU A 77 2.36 -3.48 3.80
CA LEU A 77 2.32 -3.32 2.34
C LEU A 77 3.14 -2.10 1.98
N THR A 78 4.42 -2.28 1.68
CA THR A 78 5.37 -1.17 1.51
C THR A 78 5.80 -1.03 0.06
N ASP A 79 5.70 0.18 -0.48
CA ASP A 79 6.14 0.45 -1.85
C ASP A 79 7.65 0.58 -1.93
N LEU A 80 8.28 -0.19 -2.82
CA LEU A 80 9.66 0.02 -3.30
C LEU A 80 9.57 0.54 -4.73
N LYS A 81 9.42 1.88 -4.87
CA LYS A 81 9.03 2.50 -6.16
C LYS A 81 10.17 2.59 -7.17
N SER A 82 11.37 2.94 -6.74
CA SER A 82 12.54 3.01 -7.60
C SER A 82 13.82 3.15 -6.77
N LEU A 83 14.94 2.70 -7.32
CA LEU A 83 16.30 2.93 -6.80
C LEU A 83 17.06 3.94 -7.66
N ASP A 84 16.48 4.35 -8.79
CA ASP A 84 17.03 5.35 -9.70
C ASP A 84 16.56 6.76 -9.31
N GLU A 85 17.53 7.71 -9.21
CA GLU A 85 17.24 9.08 -8.77
C GLU A 85 16.36 9.85 -9.76
N LYS A 86 16.57 9.66 -11.08
CA LYS A 86 15.80 10.38 -12.12
C LYS A 86 14.36 9.87 -12.17
N VAL A 87 14.18 8.56 -12.09
CA VAL A 87 12.84 7.95 -12.03
C VAL A 87 12.14 8.41 -10.76
N SER A 88 12.83 8.40 -9.62
CA SER A 88 12.27 8.88 -8.35
C SER A 88 11.88 10.35 -8.39
N GLU A 89 12.69 11.21 -9.03
CA GLU A 89 12.35 12.63 -9.21
C GLU A 89 11.08 12.82 -10.05
N VAL A 90 10.99 12.12 -11.19
CA VAL A 90 9.86 12.24 -12.12
C VAL A 90 8.55 11.71 -11.53
N PHE A 91 8.58 10.50 -10.93
CA PHE A 91 7.36 9.81 -10.51
C PHE A 91 7.02 9.96 -9.03
N CYS A 92 8.02 10.25 -8.18
CA CYS A 92 7.82 10.41 -6.74
C CYS A 92 8.02 11.86 -6.28
N GLY A 93 8.55 12.75 -7.13
CA GLY A 93 8.90 14.13 -6.77
C GLY A 93 10.04 14.21 -5.76
N ARG A 94 10.89 13.18 -5.67
CA ARG A 94 11.97 13.05 -4.69
C ARG A 94 13.13 12.26 -5.28
N SER A 95 14.20 12.91 -5.73
CA SER A 95 15.39 12.26 -6.29
C SER A 95 16.06 11.30 -5.29
N ARG A 96 16.08 11.65 -4.01
CA ARG A 96 16.68 10.84 -2.94
C ARG A 96 15.70 9.88 -2.26
N TYR A 97 14.70 9.36 -2.99
CA TYR A 97 13.74 8.39 -2.47
C TYR A 97 14.43 7.13 -1.92
N LYS A 98 15.46 6.64 -2.62
CA LYS A 98 16.26 5.47 -2.21
C LYS A 98 16.83 5.61 -0.80
N ASP A 99 17.34 6.80 -0.44
CA ASP A 99 17.97 7.03 0.87
C ASP A 99 16.96 6.92 2.03
N ALA A 100 15.68 7.19 1.76
CA ALA A 100 14.62 7.05 2.73
C ALA A 100 14.06 5.62 2.77
N ILE A 101 13.82 4.99 1.60
CA ILE A 101 13.11 3.72 1.54
C ILE A 101 13.96 2.54 2.02
N ILE A 102 15.27 2.51 1.74
CA ILE A 102 16.10 1.36 2.10
C ILE A 102 16.17 1.16 3.62
N PRO A 103 16.48 2.18 4.46
CA PRO A 103 16.42 2.02 5.92
C PRO A 103 15.04 1.59 6.44
N VAL A 104 13.96 2.07 5.80
CA VAL A 104 12.58 1.69 6.15
C VAL A 104 12.34 0.22 5.85
N MET A 105 12.71 -0.25 4.66
CA MET A 105 12.59 -1.65 4.26
C MET A 105 13.40 -2.57 5.18
N ASP A 106 14.65 -2.20 5.47
CA ASP A 106 15.51 -2.97 6.37
C ASP A 106 14.91 -3.07 7.78
N PHE A 107 14.32 -1.98 8.28
CA PHE A 107 13.62 -1.97 9.56
C PHE A 107 12.42 -2.93 9.52
N ILE A 108 11.54 -2.80 8.53
CA ILE A 108 10.32 -3.59 8.41
C ILE A 108 10.64 -5.07 8.28
N VAL A 109 11.51 -5.44 7.33
CA VAL A 109 11.87 -6.86 7.10
C VAL A 109 12.56 -7.48 8.30
N LYS A 110 13.33 -6.71 9.06
CA LYS A 110 13.96 -7.19 10.30
C LYS A 110 12.93 -7.52 11.39
N HIS A 111 11.86 -6.73 11.52
CA HIS A 111 10.84 -6.91 12.56
C HIS A 111 9.71 -7.86 12.12
N HIS A 112 9.48 -7.97 10.80
CA HIS A 112 8.46 -8.82 10.19
C HIS A 112 9.08 -9.75 9.13
N PRO A 113 9.97 -10.68 9.53
CA PRO A 113 10.85 -11.42 8.59
C PRO A 113 10.17 -12.60 7.88
N VAL A 114 8.95 -12.94 8.23
CA VAL A 114 8.20 -14.05 7.64
C VAL A 114 6.82 -13.56 7.22
N THR A 115 6.47 -13.84 5.97
CA THR A 115 5.14 -13.49 5.45
C THR A 115 4.24 -14.71 5.47
N ASP A 116 3.13 -14.58 6.18
CA ASP A 116 2.05 -15.56 6.25
C ASP A 116 0.74 -14.88 5.81
N LEU A 117 0.26 -15.27 4.65
CA LEU A 117 -0.95 -14.70 4.04
C LEU A 117 -2.24 -15.18 4.71
N ASP A 118 -2.24 -16.38 5.29
CA ASP A 118 -3.43 -16.92 5.94
C ASP A 118 -3.73 -16.16 7.24
N SER A 119 -2.69 -15.79 7.99
CA SER A 119 -2.81 -14.96 9.19
C SER A 119 -2.63 -13.46 8.94
N LEU A 120 -2.37 -13.04 7.72
CA LEU A 120 -2.08 -11.65 7.30
C LEU A 120 -0.95 -11.03 8.13
N LYS A 121 0.18 -11.72 8.21
CA LYS A 121 1.38 -11.27 8.94
C LYS A 121 2.59 -11.16 8.03
N GLY A 122 3.50 -10.25 8.38
CA GLY A 122 4.78 -10.11 7.69
C GLY A 122 4.87 -8.89 6.78
N THR A 123 5.46 -9.05 5.60
CA THR A 123 5.72 -7.95 4.67
C THR A 123 5.46 -8.35 3.23
N ILE A 124 4.75 -7.50 2.50
CA ILE A 124 4.63 -7.57 1.05
C ILE A 124 5.25 -6.30 0.47
N VAL A 125 6.28 -6.47 -0.33
CA VAL A 125 6.90 -5.37 -1.08
C VAL A 125 6.09 -5.13 -2.33
N ARG A 126 5.60 -3.90 -2.50
CA ARG A 126 4.87 -3.52 -3.71
C ARG A 126 5.79 -2.73 -4.64
N HIS A 127 5.81 -3.10 -5.91
CA HIS A 127 6.48 -2.34 -6.95
C HIS A 127 5.52 -2.02 -8.08
N LEU A 128 5.30 -0.73 -8.32
CA LEU A 128 4.56 -0.26 -9.49
C LEU A 128 5.55 0.08 -10.60
N VAL A 129 5.40 -0.59 -11.72
CA VAL A 129 6.20 -0.34 -12.91
C VAL A 129 5.77 0.98 -13.54
N PHE A 130 6.68 1.94 -13.58
CA PHE A 130 6.41 3.22 -14.23
C PHE A 130 6.65 3.13 -15.75
N PRO A 131 5.87 3.86 -16.57
CA PRO A 131 6.02 3.85 -18.01
C PRO A 131 7.43 4.24 -18.46
N GLY A 132 8.00 3.47 -19.39
CA GLY A 132 9.32 3.74 -19.98
C GLY A 132 10.50 3.53 -19.01
N THR A 133 10.29 2.86 -17.86
CA THR A 133 11.33 2.68 -16.84
C THR A 133 11.69 1.21 -16.60
N LEU A 134 11.51 0.34 -17.58
CA LEU A 134 11.76 -1.10 -17.44
C LEU A 134 13.16 -1.41 -16.86
N GLY A 135 14.21 -0.70 -17.30
CA GLY A 135 15.56 -0.88 -16.76
C GLY A 135 15.64 -0.60 -15.26
N ALA A 136 15.03 0.49 -14.78
CA ALA A 136 14.97 0.80 -13.35
C ALA A 136 14.13 -0.21 -12.55
N THR A 137 13.07 -0.76 -13.15
CA THR A 137 12.29 -1.86 -12.58
C THR A 137 13.14 -3.12 -12.43
N LEU A 138 13.90 -3.51 -13.44
CA LEU A 138 14.81 -4.66 -13.35
C LEU A 138 15.86 -4.50 -12.23
N ASP A 139 16.34 -3.28 -11.99
CA ASP A 139 17.25 -3.01 -10.88
C ASP A 139 16.56 -3.14 -9.52
N VAL A 140 15.28 -2.74 -9.40
CA VAL A 140 14.48 -2.96 -8.20
C VAL A 140 14.27 -4.46 -7.97
N LEU A 141 13.95 -5.25 -9.01
CA LEU A 141 13.76 -6.69 -8.89
C LEU A 141 15.04 -7.42 -8.46
N LYS A 142 16.20 -7.05 -9.02
CA LYS A 142 17.51 -7.58 -8.58
C LYS A 142 17.78 -7.25 -7.11
N TYR A 143 17.53 -6.00 -6.71
CA TYR A 143 17.72 -5.57 -5.32
C TYR A 143 16.78 -6.34 -4.37
N TYR A 144 15.49 -6.50 -4.74
CA TYR A 144 14.53 -7.30 -3.98
C TYR A 144 15.01 -8.75 -3.83
N ARG A 145 15.43 -9.41 -4.93
CA ARG A 145 15.99 -10.76 -4.89
C ARG A 145 17.14 -10.88 -3.92
N ASP A 146 18.09 -9.94 -3.97
CA ASP A 146 19.34 -10.02 -3.21
C ASP A 146 19.14 -9.74 -1.71
N HIS A 147 18.16 -8.93 -1.35
CA HIS A 147 18.01 -8.43 0.01
C HIS A 147 16.74 -8.90 0.73
N TYR A 148 15.62 -9.13 0.00
CA TYR A 148 14.29 -9.28 0.64
C TYR A 148 13.54 -10.56 0.28
N MET A 149 13.81 -11.19 -0.85
CA MET A 149 13.04 -12.32 -1.38
C MET A 149 12.85 -13.49 -0.40
N LYS A 150 13.83 -13.74 0.48
CA LYS A 150 13.75 -14.82 1.48
C LYS A 150 12.82 -14.50 2.67
N HIS A 151 12.36 -13.27 2.77
CA HIS A 151 11.67 -12.77 3.95
C HIS A 151 10.27 -12.21 3.66
N CYS A 152 10.00 -11.81 2.43
CA CYS A 152 8.75 -11.16 2.08
C CYS A 152 8.32 -11.46 0.64
N PHE A 153 7.03 -11.32 0.36
CA PHE A 153 6.50 -11.50 -0.98
C PHE A 153 6.60 -10.21 -1.79
N LEU A 154 6.65 -10.37 -3.11
CA LEU A 154 6.58 -9.27 -4.06
C LEU A 154 5.13 -9.13 -4.58
N SER A 155 4.65 -7.89 -4.66
CA SER A 155 3.45 -7.53 -5.42
C SER A 155 3.84 -6.60 -6.55
N LEU A 156 3.91 -7.14 -7.76
CA LEU A 156 4.30 -6.41 -8.97
C LEU A 156 3.05 -5.88 -9.68
N MET A 157 2.96 -4.57 -9.77
CA MET A 157 1.84 -3.86 -10.39
C MET A 157 2.29 -3.24 -11.71
N VAL A 158 1.60 -3.58 -12.79
CA VAL A 158 1.94 -3.11 -14.15
C VAL A 158 0.92 -2.10 -14.71
N GLN A 159 -0.14 -1.86 -13.96
CA GLN A 159 -1.24 -0.97 -14.37
C GLN A 159 -1.01 0.44 -13.82
N PHE A 160 -0.13 1.19 -14.46
CA PHE A 160 0.06 2.60 -14.15
C PHE A 160 -1.01 3.45 -14.84
N VAL A 161 -1.71 4.26 -14.06
CA VAL A 161 -2.65 5.25 -14.58
C VAL A 161 -2.09 6.65 -14.33
N PRO A 162 -1.88 7.47 -15.36
CA PRO A 162 -1.41 8.84 -15.21
C PRO A 162 -2.36 9.65 -14.32
N PRO A 163 -1.85 10.48 -13.38
CA PRO A 163 -2.70 11.30 -12.50
C PRO A 163 -3.51 12.37 -13.24
N ARG A 164 -3.12 12.70 -14.48
CA ARG A 164 -3.82 13.65 -15.37
C ARG A 164 -4.17 12.94 -16.66
N GLU A 165 -5.41 13.08 -17.09
CA GLU A 165 -5.84 12.63 -18.41
C GLU A 165 -4.99 13.29 -19.49
N ASN A 166 -4.59 12.53 -20.52
CA ASN A 166 -3.80 12.97 -21.68
C ASN A 166 -2.35 13.41 -21.40
N ASP A 167 -1.70 12.90 -20.37
CA ASP A 167 -0.27 13.05 -20.26
C ASP A 167 0.43 12.02 -21.18
N GLU A 168 0.59 12.39 -22.46
CA GLU A 168 1.22 11.57 -23.52
C GLU A 168 2.65 11.11 -23.18
N LYS A 169 3.25 11.66 -22.13
CA LYS A 169 4.57 11.24 -21.64
C LYS A 169 4.59 9.82 -21.06
N PHE A 170 3.42 9.27 -20.76
CA PHE A 170 3.30 7.98 -20.07
C PHE A 170 2.56 6.97 -20.93
N ALA A 171 3.23 6.47 -21.97
CA ALA A 171 2.70 5.37 -22.77
C ALA A 171 2.53 4.11 -21.89
N PRO A 172 1.41 3.39 -22.01
CA PRO A 172 1.24 2.11 -21.32
C PRO A 172 2.36 1.14 -21.67
N MET A 173 2.64 0.21 -20.75
CA MET A 173 3.58 -0.88 -20.98
C MET A 173 3.18 -1.68 -22.23
N SER A 174 4.11 -1.91 -23.15
CA SER A 174 3.93 -2.76 -24.32
C SER A 174 3.93 -4.24 -23.97
N ASP A 175 3.42 -5.10 -24.88
CA ASP A 175 3.45 -6.56 -24.69
C ASP A 175 4.90 -7.04 -24.59
N MET A 176 5.80 -6.52 -25.39
CA MET A 176 7.22 -6.89 -25.34
C MET A 176 7.88 -6.53 -24.01
N GLU A 177 7.57 -5.36 -23.44
CA GLU A 177 8.09 -4.97 -22.12
C GLU A 177 7.53 -5.87 -21.00
N TYR A 178 6.26 -6.27 -21.12
CA TYR A 178 5.65 -7.20 -20.18
C TYR A 178 6.31 -8.59 -20.26
N ASP A 179 6.55 -9.11 -21.47
CA ASP A 179 7.24 -10.40 -21.67
C ASP A 179 8.67 -10.35 -21.09
N ILE A 180 9.41 -9.26 -21.30
CA ILE A 180 10.73 -9.06 -20.70
C ILE A 180 10.65 -9.07 -19.17
N LEU A 181 9.62 -8.45 -18.60
CA LEU A 181 9.40 -8.38 -17.16
C LEU A 181 9.12 -9.78 -16.57
N ILE A 182 8.24 -10.56 -17.21
CA ILE A 182 7.94 -11.93 -16.80
C ILE A 182 9.18 -12.82 -16.87
N ASN A 183 9.91 -12.80 -18.00
CA ASN A 183 11.16 -13.56 -18.14
C ASN A 183 12.18 -13.17 -17.06
N ALA A 184 12.27 -11.88 -16.71
CA ALA A 184 13.18 -11.43 -15.66
C ALA A 184 12.80 -11.97 -14.27
N LEU A 185 11.51 -12.13 -13.95
CA LEU A 185 11.08 -12.76 -12.70
C LEU A 185 11.54 -14.23 -12.66
N GLU A 186 11.37 -14.98 -13.76
CA GLU A 186 11.81 -16.36 -13.87
C GLU A 186 13.34 -16.49 -13.75
N GLU A 187 14.10 -15.67 -14.47
CA GLU A 187 15.58 -15.65 -14.42
C GLU A 187 16.11 -15.29 -13.03
N LEU A 188 15.40 -14.44 -12.29
CA LEU A 188 15.76 -14.05 -10.93
C LEU A 188 15.29 -15.06 -9.88
N GLY A 189 14.49 -16.06 -10.26
CA GLY A 189 13.90 -17.05 -9.35
C GLY A 189 12.91 -16.44 -8.37
N ILE A 190 12.19 -15.38 -8.78
CA ILE A 190 11.14 -14.74 -7.98
C ILE A 190 9.83 -15.46 -8.27
N GLU A 191 9.53 -16.47 -7.46
CA GLU A 191 8.36 -17.35 -7.65
C GLU A 191 7.21 -17.01 -6.70
N ASP A 192 7.51 -16.43 -5.53
CA ASP A 192 6.53 -16.12 -4.50
C ASP A 192 6.05 -14.65 -4.58
N GLY A 193 4.73 -14.48 -4.70
CA GLY A 193 4.13 -13.15 -4.72
C GLY A 193 2.93 -13.02 -5.63
N PHE A 194 2.69 -11.81 -6.07
CA PHE A 194 1.55 -11.42 -6.89
C PHE A 194 2.03 -10.63 -8.09
N ILE A 195 1.47 -10.90 -9.25
CA ILE A 195 1.65 -10.07 -10.44
C ILE A 195 0.28 -9.66 -10.98
N GLN A 196 0.16 -8.38 -11.34
CA GLN A 196 -1.01 -7.87 -12.01
C GLN A 196 -1.03 -8.31 -13.47
N GLU A 197 -2.14 -8.86 -13.93
CA GLU A 197 -2.37 -9.05 -15.36
C GLU A 197 -2.65 -7.71 -16.04
N ARG A 198 -2.35 -7.62 -17.34
CA ARG A 198 -2.70 -6.44 -18.15
C ARG A 198 -4.19 -6.42 -18.45
N GLY A 199 -4.80 -5.28 -18.44
CA GLY A 199 -6.24 -5.08 -18.72
C GLY A 199 -6.90 -4.16 -17.69
N ASP A 200 -8.15 -4.10 -17.57
CA ASP A 200 -9.08 -3.46 -16.63
C ASP A 200 -8.56 -2.38 -15.64
N GLU A 201 -7.58 -1.58 -16.05
CA GLU A 201 -6.89 -0.58 -15.20
C GLU A 201 -7.87 0.42 -14.59
N ILE A 202 -8.96 0.73 -15.30
CA ILE A 202 -9.98 1.71 -14.89
C ILE A 202 -10.82 1.20 -13.71
N LEU A 203 -10.96 -0.11 -13.55
CA LEU A 203 -11.83 -0.70 -12.50
C LEU A 203 -11.30 -0.50 -11.08
N TRP A 204 -10.01 -0.18 -10.94
CA TRP A 204 -9.35 0.00 -9.65
C TRP A 204 -9.15 1.45 -9.24
N ILE A 205 -9.60 2.42 -10.07
CA ILE A 205 -9.46 3.84 -9.77
C ILE A 205 -10.65 4.28 -8.93
N PRO A 206 -10.44 4.69 -7.67
CA PRO A 206 -11.52 5.19 -6.83
C PRO A 206 -11.98 6.59 -7.28
N ASP A 207 -13.27 6.80 -7.39
CA ASP A 207 -13.84 8.12 -7.60
C ASP A 207 -14.29 8.72 -6.27
N PHE A 208 -13.42 9.44 -5.60
CA PHE A 208 -13.66 10.09 -4.30
C PHE A 208 -14.71 11.23 -4.32
N ARG A 209 -15.29 11.53 -5.47
CA ARG A 209 -16.45 12.44 -5.58
C ARG A 209 -17.75 11.73 -5.22
N LYS A 210 -17.76 10.39 -5.20
CA LYS A 210 -18.89 9.54 -4.88
C LYS A 210 -18.84 9.11 -3.42
N ASP A 211 -20.00 8.86 -2.83
CA ASP A 211 -20.10 8.28 -1.49
C ASP A 211 -19.52 6.86 -1.44
N CYS A 212 -19.67 6.09 -2.53
CA CYS A 212 -18.99 4.81 -2.75
C CYS A 212 -17.93 4.99 -3.86
N PRO A 213 -16.64 5.16 -3.52
CA PRO A 213 -15.59 5.47 -4.49
C PRO A 213 -15.29 4.38 -5.50
N PHE A 214 -15.52 3.11 -5.14
CA PHE A 214 -15.20 1.97 -5.99
C PHE A 214 -16.42 1.49 -6.79
N PRO A 215 -16.23 0.87 -7.99
CA PRO A 215 -17.34 0.40 -8.85
C PRO A 215 -18.20 -0.68 -8.20
N ARG A 216 -17.63 -1.48 -7.28
CA ARG A 216 -18.37 -2.48 -6.49
C ARG A 216 -18.83 -1.84 -5.20
N SER A 217 -20.07 -2.18 -4.79
CA SER A 217 -20.66 -1.61 -3.59
C SER A 217 -19.87 -1.99 -2.34
N PHE A 218 -19.25 -0.98 -1.72
CA PHE A 218 -18.78 -1.01 -0.34
C PHE A 218 -19.76 -0.27 0.58
N ALA A 219 -21.03 -0.10 0.14
CA ALA A 219 -22.00 0.72 0.84
C ALA A 219 -22.18 0.27 2.30
N ASP A 220 -22.28 -1.03 2.52
CA ASP A 220 -22.45 -1.59 3.86
C ASP A 220 -21.22 -1.37 4.74
N VAL A 221 -20.02 -1.29 4.14
CA VAL A 221 -18.76 -1.05 4.87
C VAL A 221 -18.68 0.38 5.40
N ASN A 222 -19.34 1.32 4.76
CA ASN A 222 -19.25 2.75 5.07
C ASN A 222 -20.48 3.30 5.82
N GLU A 223 -21.42 2.47 6.25
CA GLU A 223 -22.68 2.93 6.83
C GLU A 223 -22.46 3.89 8.01
N TYR A 224 -21.59 3.53 8.94
CA TYR A 224 -21.26 4.41 10.07
C TYR A 224 -20.62 5.72 9.63
N PHE A 225 -19.69 5.69 8.68
CA PHE A 225 -19.06 6.89 8.14
C PHE A 225 -20.08 7.80 7.43
N LEU A 226 -20.99 7.22 6.66
CA LEU A 226 -22.08 7.96 6.00
C LEU A 226 -23.07 8.57 7.01
N SER A 227 -23.32 7.89 8.14
CA SER A 227 -24.16 8.46 9.22
C SER A 227 -23.49 9.68 9.85
N LEU A 228 -22.19 9.60 10.16
CA LEU A 228 -21.42 10.74 10.67
C LEU A 228 -21.44 11.93 9.71
N LYS A 229 -21.30 11.68 8.40
CA LYS A 229 -21.41 12.74 7.38
C LYS A 229 -22.77 13.44 7.45
N ARG A 230 -23.87 12.66 7.44
CA ARG A 230 -25.23 13.19 7.50
C ARG A 230 -25.50 14.00 8.76
N GLU A 231 -25.05 13.52 9.93
CA GLU A 231 -25.19 14.23 11.23
C GLU A 231 -24.47 15.58 11.24
N ARG A 232 -23.39 15.69 10.48
CA ARG A 232 -22.59 16.92 10.37
C ARG A 232 -22.99 17.82 9.20
N GLY A 233 -24.00 17.44 8.41
CA GLY A 233 -24.47 18.22 7.26
C GLY A 233 -23.48 18.28 6.09
N LEU A 234 -22.67 17.22 5.90
CA LEU A 234 -21.62 17.11 4.87
C LEU A 234 -22.03 16.19 3.71
#